data_7cd590e5760c018d76b7f22eb0595edc
#
_entry.id   7cd590e5760c018d76b7f22eb0595edc
#
_cell.length_a   1.000
_cell.length_b   1.000
_cell.length_c   1.000
_cell.angle_alpha   90.00
_cell.angle_beta   90.00
_cell.angle_gamma   90.00
#
_symmetry.space_group_name_H-M   'P 1'
#
loop_
_entity.id
_entity.type
_entity.pdbx_description
1 polymer ?
#
loop_
_entity_poly.entity_id
_entity_poly.type
_entity_poly.pdbx_seq_one_letter_code
_entity_poly.pdbx_strand_id
1 'polypeptide(L)'
;HEKEVYSWASTGRQLYEDYDYATGNTKNYTLSLPGIVPEDSVWLTTVFAARSIGASTYYSVAVNGKVRGNATLASISSDNQYYTRATSASISTSWLGTESENTIVTVIHTRPSGTSGRLDYIALNYIRSLTLNAPYLTFRSLASINKETTFVLSGATASTVVWDVPYPANICRMEGSF
;
A
#
# COMPACT_ATOMS: atom_id res chain seq x y z
N HIS A 1 -2.88 -1.10 -3.33
CA HIS A 1 -2.79 -0.98 -4.79
C HIS A 1 -1.43 -1.50 -5.25
N GLU A 2 -1.44 -2.45 -6.14
CA GLU A 2 -0.27 -3.07 -6.75
C GLU A 2 -0.64 -3.52 -8.16
N LYS A 3 0.26 -3.29 -9.11
CA LYS A 3 0.17 -3.77 -10.48
C LYS A 3 1.55 -4.22 -10.93
N GLU A 4 1.68 -5.45 -11.33
CA GLU A 4 2.93 -6.07 -11.75
C GLU A 4 2.94 -6.27 -13.27
N VAL A 5 3.17 -5.20 -14.02
CA VAL A 5 3.04 -5.20 -15.50
C VAL A 5 4.34 -4.84 -16.20
N TYR A 6 5.14 -3.92 -15.64
CA TYR A 6 6.30 -3.36 -16.30
C TYR A 6 7.61 -3.75 -15.63
N SER A 7 8.64 -4.04 -16.43
CA SER A 7 10.01 -4.20 -15.96
C SER A 7 10.98 -3.37 -16.80
N TRP A 8 11.98 -2.75 -16.19
CA TRP A 8 13.07 -2.10 -16.92
C TRP A 8 14.03 -3.10 -17.61
N ALA A 9 13.98 -4.37 -17.22
CA ALA A 9 14.71 -5.45 -17.87
C ALA A 9 13.73 -6.55 -18.22
N SER A 10 13.83 -7.09 -19.42
CA SER A 10 12.90 -8.12 -19.93
C SER A 10 12.82 -9.40 -19.09
N THR A 11 13.70 -9.57 -18.11
CA THR A 11 13.83 -10.77 -17.26
C THR A 11 13.87 -10.41 -15.77
N GLY A 12 13.39 -9.22 -15.37
CA GLY A 12 13.43 -8.76 -13.99
C GLY A 12 12.50 -9.58 -13.08
N ARG A 13 12.93 -9.78 -11.84
CA ARG A 13 12.08 -10.35 -10.77
C ARG A 13 11.11 -9.32 -10.17
N GLN A 14 11.38 -8.04 -10.40
CA GLN A 14 10.59 -6.95 -9.86
C GLN A 14 9.82 -6.30 -11.00
N LEU A 15 8.54 -6.25 -10.85
CA LEU A 15 7.59 -5.64 -11.74
C LEU A 15 7.01 -4.38 -11.10
N TYR A 16 6.51 -3.49 -11.92
CA TYR A 16 5.98 -2.19 -11.52
C TYR A 16 4.69 -1.90 -12.26
N GLU A 17 3.98 -0.89 -11.82
CA GLU A 17 2.84 -0.36 -12.57
C GLU A 17 3.26 0.11 -13.97
N ASP A 18 2.35 -0.01 -14.94
CA ASP A 18 2.52 0.43 -16.32
C ASP A 18 2.59 1.95 -16.49
N TYR A 19 2.05 2.72 -15.53
CA TYR A 19 2.09 4.19 -15.58
C TYR A 19 3.52 4.70 -15.37
N ASP A 20 4.02 5.47 -16.36
CA ASP A 20 5.31 6.15 -16.26
C ASP A 20 5.11 7.62 -15.88
N TYR A 21 5.67 8.00 -14.75
CA TYR A 21 5.68 9.40 -14.31
C TYR A 21 6.47 10.33 -15.26
N ALA A 22 7.14 9.78 -16.29
CA ALA A 22 7.69 10.58 -17.38
C ALA A 22 6.60 11.24 -18.24
N THR A 23 5.42 10.65 -18.34
CA THR A 23 4.29 11.18 -19.12
C THR A 23 3.45 12.20 -18.35
N GLY A 24 3.45 12.09 -17.01
CA GLY A 24 2.79 13.02 -16.10
C GLY A 24 3.42 12.89 -14.73
N ASN A 25 3.76 14.01 -14.09
CA ASN A 25 4.48 13.99 -12.82
C ASN A 25 3.59 13.65 -11.61
N THR A 26 2.29 13.55 -11.78
CA THR A 26 1.33 13.34 -10.69
C THR A 26 0.31 12.29 -11.08
N LYS A 27 -0.01 11.39 -10.13
CA LYS A 27 -1.09 10.43 -10.26
C LYS A 27 -1.86 10.27 -8.96
N ASN A 28 -3.17 10.16 -9.06
CA ASN A 28 -4.07 9.90 -7.95
C ASN A 28 -4.52 8.43 -7.97
N TYR A 29 -4.56 7.85 -6.79
CA TYR A 29 -5.06 6.49 -6.54
C TYR A 29 -6.18 6.58 -5.52
N THR A 30 -7.37 6.13 -5.90
CA THR A 30 -8.50 6.04 -4.97
C THR A 30 -8.47 4.67 -4.31
N LEU A 31 -8.40 4.66 -3.00
CA LEU A 31 -8.41 3.45 -2.17
C LEU A 31 -9.68 3.42 -1.32
N SER A 32 -10.32 2.27 -1.25
CA SER A 32 -11.46 2.04 -0.38
C SER A 32 -10.99 1.49 0.96
N LEU A 33 -11.40 2.15 2.05
CA LEU A 33 -11.08 1.78 3.44
C LEU A 33 -12.37 1.48 4.21
N PRO A 34 -13.09 0.39 3.87
CA PRO A 34 -14.41 0.12 4.45
C PRO A 34 -14.33 -0.09 5.96
N GLY A 35 -15.22 0.60 6.68
CA GLY A 35 -15.32 0.52 8.13
C GLY A 35 -14.14 1.12 8.88
N ILE A 36 -13.37 2.00 8.26
CA ILE A 36 -12.28 2.71 8.95
C ILE A 36 -12.81 3.40 10.22
N VAL A 37 -12.05 3.28 11.30
CA VAL A 37 -12.34 3.97 12.56
C VAL A 37 -11.66 5.34 12.51
N PRO A 38 -12.43 6.44 12.52
CA PRO A 38 -11.88 7.79 12.56
C PRO A 38 -11.00 8.00 13.78
N GLU A 39 -9.98 8.83 13.65
CA GLU A 39 -9.03 9.19 14.71
C GLU A 39 -8.17 8.03 15.23
N ASP A 40 -8.22 6.86 14.57
CA ASP A 40 -7.32 5.76 14.88
C ASP A 40 -6.10 5.78 13.95
N SER A 41 -5.15 4.88 14.19
CA SER A 41 -3.88 4.83 13.47
C SER A 41 -4.05 4.35 12.03
N VAL A 42 -3.43 5.07 11.12
CA VAL A 42 -3.27 4.70 9.70
C VAL A 42 -1.79 4.59 9.39
N TRP A 43 -1.39 3.53 8.71
CA TRP A 43 0.00 3.28 8.26
C TRP A 43 0.03 3.21 6.74
N LEU A 44 0.92 4.01 6.15
CA LEU A 44 1.20 4.01 4.72
C LEU A 44 2.57 3.39 4.47
N THR A 45 2.64 2.47 3.53
CA THR A 45 3.88 2.04 2.89
C THR A 45 3.72 2.17 1.38
N THR A 46 4.69 2.83 0.75
CA THR A 46 4.73 3.01 -0.69
C THR A 46 6.14 2.77 -1.19
N VAL A 47 6.28 2.03 -2.27
CA VAL A 47 7.57 1.72 -2.90
C VAL A 47 7.57 2.24 -4.33
N PHE A 48 8.68 2.88 -4.69
CA PHE A 48 8.89 3.50 -5.99
C PHE A 48 10.21 3.05 -6.59
N ALA A 49 10.31 3.16 -7.89
CA ALA A 49 11.58 3.08 -8.59
C ALA A 49 11.69 4.20 -9.62
N ALA A 50 12.92 4.62 -9.90
CA ALA A 50 13.20 5.58 -10.94
C ALA A 50 14.50 5.25 -11.67
N ARG A 51 14.49 5.51 -12.98
CA ARG A 51 15.66 5.49 -13.83
C ARG A 51 16.02 6.91 -14.18
N SER A 52 17.04 7.44 -13.52
CA SER A 52 17.59 8.78 -13.75
C SER A 52 19.10 8.69 -13.88
N ILE A 53 19.68 9.33 -14.88
CA ILE A 53 21.12 9.38 -15.11
C ILE A 53 21.64 10.76 -14.72
N GLY A 54 22.65 10.78 -13.85
CA GLY A 54 23.37 11.98 -13.47
C GLY A 54 22.73 12.87 -12.41
N ALA A 55 21.46 12.70 -12.10
CA ALA A 55 20.78 13.49 -11.06
C ALA A 55 19.77 12.67 -10.26
N SER A 56 19.64 12.95 -8.99
CA SER A 56 18.65 12.34 -8.12
C SER A 56 17.23 12.81 -8.44
N THR A 57 16.25 12.01 -8.06
CA THR A 57 14.81 12.32 -8.19
C THR A 57 14.10 12.22 -6.85
N TYR A 58 12.89 12.74 -6.76
CA TYR A 58 12.15 12.82 -5.52
C TYR A 58 10.70 12.37 -5.73
N TYR A 59 10.22 11.49 -4.85
CA TYR A 59 8.79 11.20 -4.73
C TYR A 59 8.23 11.88 -3.50
N SER A 60 7.03 12.43 -3.65
CA SER A 60 6.20 12.93 -2.56
C SER A 60 4.87 12.21 -2.57
N VAL A 61 4.39 11.82 -1.40
CA VAL A 61 3.09 11.17 -1.24
C VAL A 61 2.21 12.00 -0.32
N ALA A 62 1.03 12.32 -0.82
CA ALA A 62 -0.02 12.96 -0.02
C ALA A 62 -1.23 12.04 0.09
N VAL A 63 -1.91 12.10 1.23
CA VAL A 63 -3.18 11.42 1.47
C VAL A 63 -4.23 12.47 1.75
N ASN A 64 -5.29 12.49 0.96
CA ASN A 64 -6.36 13.50 1.01
C ASN A 64 -5.80 14.94 1.02
N GLY A 65 -4.80 15.20 0.17
CA GLY A 65 -4.14 16.50 0.05
C GLY A 65 -3.08 16.85 1.10
N LYS A 66 -2.93 16.04 2.15
CA LYS A 66 -1.91 16.25 3.18
C LYS A 66 -0.67 15.40 2.89
N VAL A 67 0.49 16.06 2.73
CA VAL A 67 1.78 15.35 2.52
C VAL A 67 2.09 14.47 3.72
N ARG A 68 2.38 13.19 3.44
CA ARG A 68 2.68 12.16 4.45
C ARG A 68 4.14 11.71 4.41
N GLY A 69 4.82 11.91 3.30
CA GLY A 69 6.23 11.58 3.22
C GLY A 69 6.87 11.92 1.88
N ASN A 70 8.20 11.90 1.89
CA ASN A 70 9.03 12.11 0.71
C ASN A 70 10.14 11.07 0.67
N ALA A 71 10.58 10.71 -0.53
CA ALA A 71 11.71 9.83 -0.75
C ALA A 71 12.61 10.38 -1.85
N THR A 72 13.92 10.30 -1.63
CA THR A 72 14.93 10.62 -2.64
C THR A 72 15.45 9.33 -3.25
N LEU A 73 15.55 9.29 -4.58
CA LEU A 73 16.14 8.19 -5.32
C LEU A 73 17.43 8.67 -5.97
N ALA A 74 18.51 7.95 -5.70
CA ALA A 74 19.81 8.24 -6.28
C ALA A 74 19.77 8.03 -7.80
N SER A 75 20.57 8.81 -8.52
CA SER A 75 20.80 8.58 -9.93
C SER A 75 21.64 7.31 -10.17
N ILE A 76 21.52 6.75 -11.36
CA ILE A 76 22.46 5.77 -11.90
C ILE A 76 23.56 6.50 -12.66
N SER A 77 24.80 5.96 -12.62
CA SER A 77 25.87 6.46 -13.46
C SER A 77 25.65 6.02 -14.92
N SER A 78 26.15 6.82 -15.88
CA SER A 78 26.10 6.45 -17.30
C SER A 78 26.81 5.14 -17.59
N ASP A 79 27.87 4.83 -16.85
CA ASP A 79 28.69 3.64 -17.05
C ASP A 79 28.02 2.36 -16.55
N ASN A 80 27.16 2.49 -15.52
CA ASN A 80 26.45 1.36 -14.89
C ASN A 80 25.02 1.15 -15.42
N GLN A 81 24.55 1.96 -16.37
CA GLN A 81 23.17 1.91 -16.84
C GLN A 81 22.75 0.56 -17.45
N TYR A 82 23.68 -0.26 -17.84
CA TYR A 82 23.39 -1.60 -18.39
C TYR A 82 23.14 -2.64 -17.30
N TYR A 83 23.74 -2.50 -16.14
CA TYR A 83 23.63 -3.43 -15.01
C TYR A 83 22.61 -2.94 -13.98
N THR A 84 22.68 -1.67 -13.62
CA THR A 84 21.73 -1.04 -12.73
C THR A 84 20.68 -0.31 -13.56
N ARG A 85 19.48 -0.87 -13.67
CA ARG A 85 18.42 -0.32 -14.53
C ARG A 85 17.64 0.81 -13.86
N ALA A 86 17.44 0.73 -12.56
CA ALA A 86 16.73 1.71 -11.75
C ALA A 86 17.20 1.66 -10.31
N THR A 87 16.96 2.73 -9.57
CA THR A 87 17.06 2.76 -8.10
C THR A 87 15.66 2.73 -7.50
N SER A 88 15.53 2.22 -6.28
CA SER A 88 14.26 2.16 -5.58
C SER A 88 14.35 2.83 -4.22
N ALA A 89 13.21 3.32 -3.74
CA ALA A 89 13.05 3.85 -2.39
C ALA A 89 11.64 3.57 -1.88
N SER A 90 11.47 3.58 -0.56
CA SER A 90 10.19 3.44 0.10
C SER A 90 9.89 4.64 0.99
N ILE A 91 8.60 4.93 1.15
CA ILE A 91 8.06 5.80 2.19
C ILE A 91 7.25 4.91 3.13
N SER A 92 7.59 4.92 4.42
CA SER A 92 6.80 4.29 5.47
C SER A 92 6.52 5.31 6.56
N THR A 93 5.25 5.55 6.85
CA THR A 93 4.82 6.55 7.81
C THR A 93 3.48 6.16 8.44
N SER A 94 3.19 6.73 9.60
CA SER A 94 1.91 6.54 10.28
C SER A 94 1.43 7.86 10.88
N TRP A 95 0.12 7.95 11.06
CA TRP A 95 -0.53 9.11 11.68
C TRP A 95 -1.87 8.70 12.30
N LEU A 96 -2.41 9.55 13.17
CA LEU A 96 -3.81 9.46 13.58
C LEU A 96 -4.66 10.09 12.50
N GLY A 97 -5.50 9.30 11.87
CA GLY A 97 -6.20 9.65 10.64
C GLY A 97 -7.63 10.11 10.88
N THR A 98 -8.09 10.95 9.97
CA THR A 98 -9.51 11.30 9.81
C THR A 98 -9.95 10.93 8.38
N GLU A 99 -9.33 9.89 7.84
CA GLU A 99 -9.60 9.39 6.49
C GLU A 99 -11.02 8.87 6.40
N SER A 100 -11.64 9.10 5.26
CA SER A 100 -12.93 8.53 4.90
C SER A 100 -12.77 7.18 4.21
N GLU A 101 -13.86 6.45 4.02
CA GLU A 101 -13.86 5.19 3.27
C GLU A 101 -13.30 5.32 1.85
N ASN A 102 -13.43 6.51 1.24
CA ASN A 102 -12.84 6.82 -0.07
C ASN A 102 -11.65 7.75 0.13
N THR A 103 -10.48 7.19 0.17
CA THR A 103 -9.22 7.91 0.40
C THR A 103 -8.44 8.05 -0.89
N ILE A 104 -7.96 9.27 -1.15
CA ILE A 104 -7.14 9.58 -2.33
C ILE A 104 -5.68 9.66 -1.90
N VAL A 105 -4.85 8.80 -2.49
CA VAL A 105 -3.39 8.88 -2.39
C VAL A 105 -2.86 9.54 -3.65
N THR A 106 -2.22 10.69 -3.49
CA THR A 106 -1.57 11.44 -4.58
C THR A 106 -0.08 11.20 -4.55
N VAL A 107 0.47 10.69 -5.64
CA VAL A 107 1.91 10.50 -5.83
C VAL A 107 2.42 11.53 -6.81
N ILE A 108 3.48 12.24 -6.43
CA ILE A 108 4.15 13.25 -7.23
C ILE A 108 5.61 12.87 -7.39
N HIS A 109 6.09 12.81 -8.63
CA HIS A 109 7.49 12.57 -8.97
C HIS A 109 8.14 13.82 -9.50
N THR A 110 9.03 14.42 -8.73
CA THR A 110 9.86 15.56 -9.14
C THR A 110 11.18 15.03 -9.71
N ARG A 111 11.45 15.34 -10.94
CA ARG A 111 12.51 14.71 -11.72
C ARG A 111 13.12 15.62 -12.80
N PRO A 112 14.39 15.39 -13.21
CA PRO A 112 14.96 15.96 -14.42
C PRO A 112 14.27 15.40 -15.69
N SER A 113 14.46 16.11 -16.80
CA SER A 113 14.04 15.61 -18.11
C SER A 113 14.71 14.28 -18.43
N GLY A 114 14.01 13.39 -19.15
CA GLY A 114 14.53 12.08 -19.54
C GLY A 114 14.51 11.03 -18.41
N THR A 115 13.97 11.34 -17.24
CA THR A 115 13.81 10.36 -16.16
C THR A 115 12.49 9.62 -16.30
N SER A 116 12.53 8.30 -16.16
CA SER A 116 11.37 7.42 -16.00
C SER A 116 11.18 7.08 -14.54
N GLY A 117 9.94 7.02 -14.09
CA GLY A 117 9.60 6.69 -12.70
C GLY A 117 8.33 5.86 -12.63
N ARG A 118 8.29 4.89 -11.71
CA ARG A 118 7.17 3.97 -11.57
C ARG A 118 6.87 3.67 -10.11
N LEU A 119 5.61 3.42 -9.86
CA LEU A 119 5.13 2.87 -8.60
C LEU A 119 5.30 1.35 -8.62
N ASP A 120 5.76 0.79 -7.52
CA ASP A 120 5.68 -0.63 -7.20
C ASP A 120 4.32 -0.89 -6.53
N TYR A 121 4.15 -0.45 -5.29
CA TYR A 121 2.87 -0.57 -4.60
C TYR A 121 2.58 0.56 -3.62
N ILE A 122 1.29 0.66 -3.26
CA ILE A 122 0.78 1.45 -2.14
C ILE A 122 0.02 0.52 -1.21
N ALA A 123 0.41 0.46 0.06
CA ALA A 123 -0.31 -0.23 1.11
C ALA A 123 -0.76 0.77 2.19
N LEU A 124 -2.04 0.78 2.49
CA LEU A 124 -2.63 1.44 3.64
C LEU A 124 -3.13 0.38 4.61
N ASN A 125 -2.60 0.39 5.82
CA ASN A 125 -3.09 -0.41 6.93
C ASN A 125 -3.82 0.52 7.89
N TYR A 126 -4.97 0.10 8.38
CA TYR A 126 -5.82 0.91 9.23
C TYR A 126 -6.62 0.06 10.19
N ILE A 127 -7.09 0.66 11.26
CA ILE A 127 -8.02 0.04 12.19
C ILE A 127 -9.43 0.15 11.62
N ARG A 128 -10.15 -0.96 11.61
CA ARG A 128 -11.52 -1.00 11.11
C ARG A 128 -12.49 -1.62 12.10
N SER A 129 -13.73 -1.17 12.06
CA SER A 129 -14.84 -1.87 12.69
C SER A 129 -15.12 -3.20 11.98
N LEU A 130 -15.43 -4.24 12.73
CA LEU A 130 -15.81 -5.54 12.18
C LEU A 130 -17.32 -5.59 11.96
N THR A 131 -17.77 -5.07 10.82
CA THR A 131 -19.17 -5.12 10.42
C THR A 131 -19.32 -5.98 9.19
N LEU A 132 -20.13 -7.05 9.30
CA LEU A 132 -20.43 -7.95 8.21
C LEU A 132 -21.58 -7.35 7.36
N ASN A 133 -21.21 -6.56 6.37
CA ASN A 133 -22.13 -5.94 5.40
C ASN A 133 -21.98 -6.49 3.98
N ALA A 134 -21.23 -7.58 3.82
CA ALA A 134 -20.95 -8.27 2.59
C ALA A 134 -20.98 -9.79 2.83
N PRO A 135 -20.98 -10.64 1.78
CA PRO A 135 -21.00 -12.11 1.93
C PRO A 135 -19.86 -12.67 2.77
N TYR A 136 -18.74 -11.99 2.85
CA TYR A 136 -17.60 -12.35 3.68
C TYR A 136 -16.83 -11.12 4.16
N LEU A 137 -16.09 -11.29 5.25
CA LEU A 137 -15.21 -10.29 5.82
C LEU A 137 -13.89 -10.97 6.21
N THR A 138 -12.77 -10.44 5.73
CA THR A 138 -11.44 -10.85 6.19
C THR A 138 -10.83 -9.75 7.07
N PHE A 139 -10.18 -10.16 8.16
CA PHE A 139 -9.51 -9.21 9.05
C PHE A 139 -8.30 -9.84 9.71
N ARG A 140 -7.40 -9.02 10.20
CA ARG A 140 -6.25 -9.40 11.02
C ARG A 140 -6.05 -8.38 12.13
N SER A 141 -5.53 -8.82 13.27
CA SER A 141 -5.13 -7.94 14.35
C SER A 141 -3.73 -8.31 14.83
N LEU A 142 -2.78 -7.40 14.65
CA LEU A 142 -1.43 -7.59 15.20
C LEU A 142 -1.44 -7.48 16.74
N ALA A 143 -2.41 -6.74 17.30
CA ALA A 143 -2.54 -6.57 18.74
C ALA A 143 -3.01 -7.86 19.45
N SER A 144 -3.59 -8.81 18.71
CA SER A 144 -4.04 -10.10 19.26
C SER A 144 -2.97 -11.18 19.29
N ILE A 145 -1.79 -10.95 18.70
CA ILE A 145 -0.73 -11.96 18.64
C ILE A 145 -0.26 -12.31 20.05
N ASN A 146 -0.28 -13.61 20.39
CA ASN A 146 0.07 -14.16 21.69
C ASN A 146 -0.76 -13.61 22.87
N LYS A 147 -1.98 -13.19 22.61
CA LYS A 147 -2.93 -12.71 23.63
C LYS A 147 -4.27 -13.33 23.43
N GLU A 148 -4.95 -13.64 24.52
CA GLU A 148 -6.38 -13.90 24.49
C GLU A 148 -7.11 -12.61 24.08
N THR A 149 -7.94 -12.71 23.04
CA THR A 149 -8.59 -11.55 22.43
C THR A 149 -10.00 -11.90 22.00
N THR A 150 -10.93 -11.05 22.34
CA THR A 150 -12.32 -11.15 21.87
C THR A 150 -12.53 -10.24 20.68
N PHE A 151 -13.06 -10.78 19.60
CA PHE A 151 -13.49 -10.01 18.43
C PHE A 151 -15.01 -9.86 18.47
N VAL A 152 -15.48 -8.62 18.35
CA VAL A 152 -16.91 -8.30 18.25
C VAL A 152 -17.26 -8.05 16.80
N LEU A 153 -18.11 -8.88 16.24
CA LEU A 153 -18.55 -8.81 14.84
C LEU A 153 -20.01 -8.33 14.80
N SER A 154 -20.24 -7.15 14.26
CA SER A 154 -21.57 -6.60 14.03
C SER A 154 -22.17 -7.12 12.72
N GLY A 155 -23.50 -7.24 12.66
CA GLY A 155 -24.21 -7.72 11.47
C GLY A 155 -24.09 -9.24 11.26
N ALA A 156 -23.52 -9.96 12.20
CA ALA A 156 -23.52 -11.41 12.21
C ALA A 156 -24.94 -11.98 12.52
N THR A 157 -25.23 -13.15 12.01
CA THR A 157 -26.46 -13.90 12.24
C THR A 157 -26.14 -15.31 12.71
N ALA A 158 -27.13 -16.06 13.15
CA ALA A 158 -26.95 -17.47 13.55
C ALA A 158 -26.39 -18.39 12.45
N SER A 159 -26.46 -17.94 11.17
CA SER A 159 -25.85 -18.65 10.03
C SER A 159 -24.42 -18.19 9.71
N THR A 160 -23.91 -17.18 10.40
CA THR A 160 -22.54 -16.68 10.18
C THR A 160 -21.52 -17.69 10.68
N VAL A 161 -20.54 -18.01 9.86
CA VAL A 161 -19.44 -18.90 10.21
C VAL A 161 -18.15 -18.13 10.27
N VAL A 162 -17.39 -18.29 11.32
CA VAL A 162 -16.07 -17.66 11.52
C VAL A 162 -14.99 -18.72 11.41
N TRP A 163 -13.98 -18.45 10.62
CA TRP A 163 -12.81 -19.30 10.44
C TRP A 163 -11.56 -18.61 10.95
N ASP A 164 -10.80 -19.31 11.78
CA ASP A 164 -9.42 -18.93 12.06
C ASP A 164 -8.50 -19.59 11.02
N VAL A 165 -7.73 -18.78 10.31
CA VAL A 165 -6.91 -19.17 9.15
C VAL A 165 -5.44 -18.76 9.37
N PRO A 166 -4.76 -19.22 10.42
CA PRO A 166 -3.37 -18.86 10.69
C PRO A 166 -2.44 -19.36 9.59
N TYR A 167 -2.73 -20.52 9.04
CA TYR A 167 -2.01 -21.17 7.95
C TYR A 167 -2.99 -21.83 6.98
N PRO A 168 -2.72 -21.82 5.65
CA PRO A 168 -3.62 -22.42 4.66
C PRO A 168 -3.97 -23.89 4.89
N ALA A 169 -3.08 -24.64 5.54
CA ALA A 169 -3.27 -26.06 5.85
C ALA A 169 -3.88 -26.33 7.23
N ASN A 170 -4.12 -25.29 8.04
CA ASN A 170 -4.66 -25.45 9.39
C ASN A 170 -5.76 -24.40 9.64
N ILE A 171 -6.95 -24.72 9.16
CA ILE A 171 -8.14 -23.87 9.27
C ILE A 171 -9.02 -24.42 10.38
N CYS A 172 -9.36 -23.57 11.34
CA CYS A 172 -10.23 -23.92 12.44
C CYS A 172 -11.55 -23.15 12.38
N ARG A 173 -12.67 -23.85 12.52
CA ARG A 173 -13.95 -23.18 12.73
C ARG A 173 -14.04 -22.71 14.17
N MET A 174 -14.32 -21.41 14.32
CA MET A 174 -14.53 -20.81 15.64
C MET A 174 -15.99 -21.00 16.07
N GLU A 175 -16.18 -21.29 17.35
CA GLU A 175 -17.49 -21.23 17.99
C GLU A 175 -17.69 -19.87 18.62
N GLY A 176 -18.86 -19.29 18.47
CA GLY A 176 -19.22 -17.98 18.99
C GLY A 176 -20.63 -17.97 19.56
N SER A 177 -20.92 -17.00 20.41
CA SER A 177 -22.28 -16.67 20.87
C SER A 177 -22.82 -15.47 20.06
N PHE A 178 -24.09 -15.51 19.75
CA PHE A 178 -24.83 -14.49 19.00
C PHE A 178 -25.85 -13.81 19.91
#